data_835a85b0dc088189298ce20759a5d1a1
#
_entry.id   835a85b0dc088189298ce20759a5d1a1
#
_cell.length_a   1.000
_cell.length_b   1.000
_cell.length_c   1.000
_cell.angle_alpha   90.00
_cell.angle_beta   90.00
_cell.angle_gamma   90.00
#
_symmetry.space_group_name_H-M   'P 1'
#
loop_
_entity.id
_entity.type
_entity.pdbx_description
1 polymer ?
#
loop_
_entity_poly.entity_id
_entity_poly.type
_entity_poly.pdbx_seq_one_letter_code
_entity_poly.pdbx_strand_id
1 'polypeptide(L)'
;MQLEPSTISIVIVILYCLTWCLALYKAEIAQKSHPPLGDIVNIDGKIAHVMIMGTGEDLVLIHGSSGNIRDFTLSIAPSLAKDFRVIMIDRPGLGYSKSFNKSGETLKEQAIFLYQVAKTFGANKPIVLGHSLGGAVALAWAVYLPNNISGLLPLSAVSNRWPGGTSAFYKINKNFILNKFSVPIISAFAPKRKIESDVKEVFNPQEIPSNFLKEFGVELTLRPKTIVANAKHRNQLKEQIIHQAEFYSNISVPTIIMHGTEDELVPISVHAIPLAKQIPNSKFIKFSGIGHMPHHFRQNDIVHALNQIKRQASNTRK
;
A
#
# COMPACT_ATOMS: atom_id res chain seq x y z
N MET A 1 -5.46 2.62 52.68
CA MET A 1 -5.65 1.18 52.40
C MET A 1 -4.75 0.84 51.21
N GLN A 2 -3.57 0.24 51.47
CA GLN A 2 -2.69 -0.22 50.41
C GLN A 2 -3.27 -1.53 49.88
N LEU A 3 -3.44 -1.59 48.57
CA LEU A 3 -3.86 -2.84 47.90
C LEU A 3 -2.71 -3.86 47.97
N GLU A 4 -3.06 -5.10 48.29
CA GLU A 4 -2.12 -6.23 48.27
C GLU A 4 -1.50 -6.37 46.85
N PRO A 5 -0.18 -6.69 46.75
CA PRO A 5 0.49 -6.86 45.45
C PRO A 5 -0.20 -7.87 44.51
N SER A 6 -0.80 -8.91 45.07
CA SER A 6 -1.61 -9.91 44.36
C SER A 6 -2.83 -9.29 43.70
N THR A 7 -3.54 -8.41 44.42
CA THR A 7 -4.73 -7.69 43.94
C THR A 7 -4.35 -6.75 42.78
N ILE A 8 -3.22 -6.03 42.90
CA ILE A 8 -2.71 -5.15 41.85
C ILE A 8 -2.42 -5.96 40.57
N SER A 9 -1.74 -7.10 40.70
CA SER A 9 -1.43 -7.97 39.58
C SER A 9 -2.68 -8.48 38.85
N ILE A 10 -3.69 -8.89 39.59
CA ILE A 10 -4.98 -9.35 39.05
C ILE A 10 -5.68 -8.22 38.29
N VAL A 11 -5.72 -7.00 38.83
CA VAL A 11 -6.31 -5.84 38.19
C VAL A 11 -5.60 -5.52 36.86
N ILE A 12 -4.27 -5.54 36.81
CA ILE A 12 -3.48 -5.32 35.60
C ILE A 12 -3.82 -6.35 34.52
N VAL A 13 -3.91 -7.63 34.87
CA VAL A 13 -4.28 -8.70 33.95
C VAL A 13 -5.70 -8.50 33.40
N ILE A 14 -6.65 -8.15 34.24
CA ILE A 14 -8.04 -7.87 33.84
C ILE A 14 -8.07 -6.69 32.87
N LEU A 15 -7.41 -5.58 33.17
CA LEU A 15 -7.35 -4.40 32.28
C LEU A 15 -6.71 -4.73 30.94
N TYR A 16 -5.67 -5.55 30.94
CA TYR A 16 -5.03 -6.02 29.69
C TYR A 16 -5.98 -6.87 28.85
N CYS A 17 -6.69 -7.83 29.47
CA CYS A 17 -7.70 -8.65 28.77
C CYS A 17 -8.85 -7.79 28.22
N LEU A 18 -9.37 -6.85 29.00
CA LEU A 18 -10.42 -5.93 28.57
C LEU A 18 -9.95 -5.05 27.37
N THR A 19 -8.70 -4.60 27.39
CA THR A 19 -8.12 -3.83 26.27
C THR A 19 -8.08 -4.68 24.99
N TRP A 20 -7.67 -5.95 25.07
CA TRP A 20 -7.72 -6.86 23.92
C TRP A 20 -9.15 -7.12 23.43
N CYS A 21 -10.09 -7.36 24.34
CA CYS A 21 -11.50 -7.53 23.98
C CYS A 21 -12.04 -6.31 23.23
N LEU A 22 -11.74 -5.10 23.72
CA LEU A 22 -12.16 -3.86 23.07
C LEU A 22 -11.49 -3.68 21.70
N ALA A 23 -10.20 -4.00 21.57
CA ALA A 23 -9.48 -3.94 20.29
C ALA A 23 -10.09 -4.88 19.24
N LEU A 24 -10.41 -6.12 19.63
CA LEU A 24 -11.05 -7.10 18.75
C LEU A 24 -12.49 -6.70 18.39
N TYR A 25 -13.25 -6.19 19.35
CA TYR A 25 -14.60 -5.68 19.12
C TYR A 25 -14.60 -4.51 18.11
N LYS A 26 -13.70 -3.54 18.28
CA LYS A 26 -13.55 -2.44 17.30
C LYS A 26 -13.12 -2.94 15.92
N ALA A 27 -12.24 -3.94 15.86
CA ALA A 27 -11.85 -4.55 14.60
C ALA A 27 -13.02 -5.25 13.89
N GLU A 28 -13.93 -5.87 14.64
CA GLU A 28 -15.15 -6.47 14.10
C GLU A 28 -16.13 -5.40 13.59
N ILE A 29 -16.33 -4.32 14.36
CA ILE A 29 -17.15 -3.18 13.90
C ILE A 29 -16.59 -2.60 12.60
N ALA A 30 -15.26 -2.38 12.51
CA ALA A 30 -14.63 -1.88 11.30
C ALA A 30 -14.89 -2.79 10.09
N GLN A 31 -14.87 -4.11 10.26
CA GLN A 31 -15.18 -5.05 9.20
C GLN A 31 -16.67 -5.06 8.81
N LYS A 32 -17.58 -4.90 9.77
CA LYS A 32 -19.02 -4.82 9.50
C LYS A 32 -19.39 -3.52 8.77
N SER A 33 -18.77 -2.40 9.16
CA SER A 33 -19.03 -1.09 8.52
C SER A 33 -18.37 -0.95 7.15
N HIS A 34 -17.25 -1.65 6.91
CA HIS A 34 -16.50 -1.62 5.66
C HIS A 34 -16.23 -3.03 5.15
N PRO A 35 -17.24 -3.79 4.69
CA PRO A 35 -17.07 -5.15 4.21
C PRO A 35 -16.17 -5.20 2.96
N PRO A 36 -15.63 -6.37 2.56
CA PRO A 36 -14.85 -6.50 1.33
C PRO A 36 -15.67 -6.04 0.12
N LEU A 37 -15.01 -5.31 -0.79
CA LEU A 37 -15.66 -4.77 -2.01
C LEU A 37 -15.65 -5.74 -3.19
N GLY A 38 -14.87 -6.78 -3.12
CA GLY A 38 -14.69 -7.76 -4.19
C GLY A 38 -14.60 -9.18 -3.62
N ASP A 39 -13.83 -10.01 -4.30
CA ASP A 39 -13.71 -11.43 -3.99
C ASP A 39 -12.60 -11.71 -2.99
N ILE A 40 -12.83 -12.69 -2.13
CA ILE A 40 -11.80 -13.31 -1.29
C ILE A 40 -11.40 -14.63 -1.93
N VAL A 41 -10.15 -14.71 -2.39
CA VAL A 41 -9.63 -15.90 -3.10
C VAL A 41 -8.52 -16.57 -2.32
N ASN A 42 -8.36 -17.86 -2.50
CA ASN A 42 -7.28 -18.65 -1.91
C ASN A 42 -6.32 -19.09 -3.03
N ILE A 43 -5.08 -18.66 -2.94
CA ILE A 43 -4.01 -19.01 -3.88
C ILE A 43 -2.95 -19.79 -3.11
N ASP A 44 -2.93 -21.09 -3.27
CA ASP A 44 -1.98 -22.00 -2.60
C ASP A 44 -1.91 -21.79 -1.08
N GLY A 45 -3.06 -21.66 -0.43
CA GLY A 45 -3.18 -21.44 1.01
C GLY A 45 -3.03 -19.97 1.46
N LYS A 46 -2.75 -19.05 0.54
CA LYS A 46 -2.66 -17.60 0.81
C LYS A 46 -3.97 -16.91 0.42
N ILE A 47 -4.53 -16.16 1.34
CA ILE A 47 -5.80 -15.45 1.15
C ILE A 47 -5.54 -14.05 0.60
N ALA A 48 -6.14 -13.75 -0.56
CA ALA A 48 -6.14 -12.43 -1.19
C ALA A 48 -7.55 -11.87 -1.29
N HIS A 49 -7.66 -10.54 -1.13
CA HIS A 49 -8.84 -9.78 -1.49
C HIS A 49 -8.55 -9.03 -2.79
N VAL A 50 -9.43 -9.19 -3.76
CA VAL A 50 -9.30 -8.63 -5.09
C VAL A 50 -10.63 -8.05 -5.56
N MET A 51 -10.59 -6.89 -6.21
CA MET A 51 -11.72 -6.29 -6.89
C MET A 51 -11.34 -6.01 -8.33
N ILE A 52 -12.23 -6.37 -9.26
CA ILE A 52 -12.03 -6.16 -10.70
C ILE A 52 -13.12 -5.21 -11.22
N MET A 53 -12.71 -4.22 -12.01
CA MET A 53 -13.62 -3.25 -12.64
C MET A 53 -13.24 -3.05 -14.10
N GLY A 54 -14.25 -2.84 -14.96
CA GLY A 54 -14.06 -2.55 -16.38
C GLY A 54 -13.59 -3.75 -17.20
N THR A 55 -13.27 -3.46 -18.46
CA THR A 55 -12.81 -4.46 -19.45
C THR A 55 -11.67 -3.86 -20.28
N GLY A 56 -10.88 -4.69 -20.97
CA GLY A 56 -9.79 -4.24 -21.82
C GLY A 56 -8.42 -4.77 -21.38
N GLU A 57 -7.36 -3.97 -21.61
CA GLU A 57 -6.00 -4.33 -21.18
C GLU A 57 -5.90 -4.41 -19.66
N ASP A 58 -5.18 -5.41 -19.17
CA ASP A 58 -5.03 -5.65 -17.74
C ASP A 58 -4.19 -4.59 -17.07
N LEU A 59 -4.73 -3.99 -16.01
CA LEU A 59 -4.07 -3.00 -15.17
C LEU A 59 -4.19 -3.41 -13.69
N VAL A 60 -3.06 -3.71 -13.07
CA VAL A 60 -2.99 -3.99 -11.63
C VAL A 60 -2.69 -2.72 -10.86
N LEU A 61 -3.48 -2.42 -9.81
CA LEU A 61 -3.25 -1.30 -8.89
C LEU A 61 -2.80 -1.81 -7.52
N ILE A 62 -1.69 -1.25 -7.00
CA ILE A 62 -1.07 -1.64 -5.73
C ILE A 62 -1.05 -0.43 -4.78
N HIS A 63 -1.82 -0.50 -3.70
CA HIS A 63 -1.96 0.58 -2.72
C HIS A 63 -0.74 0.76 -1.80
N GLY A 64 -0.67 1.92 -1.15
CA GLY A 64 0.42 2.33 -0.26
C GLY A 64 0.44 1.66 1.13
N SER A 65 1.27 2.19 2.01
CA SER A 65 1.34 1.83 3.44
C SER A 65 0.02 2.17 4.12
N SER A 66 -0.42 1.35 5.07
CA SER A 66 -1.71 1.53 5.77
C SER A 66 -2.92 1.68 4.83
N GLY A 67 -2.78 1.30 3.55
CA GLY A 67 -3.82 1.40 2.54
C GLY A 67 -4.67 0.12 2.41
N ASN A 68 -5.65 0.21 1.54
CA ASN A 68 -6.44 -0.90 1.01
C ASN A 68 -7.01 -0.49 -0.36
N ILE A 69 -7.68 -1.40 -1.07
CA ILE A 69 -8.19 -1.12 -2.42
C ILE A 69 -9.19 0.04 -2.49
N ARG A 70 -9.81 0.43 -1.35
CA ARG A 70 -10.76 1.56 -1.30
C ARG A 70 -10.09 2.89 -1.67
N ASP A 71 -8.80 3.03 -1.47
CA ASP A 71 -8.04 4.19 -1.91
C ASP A 71 -8.21 4.47 -3.42
N PHE A 72 -8.18 3.42 -4.21
CA PHE A 72 -8.38 3.52 -5.67
C PHE A 72 -9.85 3.57 -6.07
N THR A 73 -10.73 2.84 -5.39
CA THR A 73 -12.17 2.88 -5.71
C THR A 73 -12.80 4.23 -5.44
N LEU A 74 -12.27 4.97 -4.46
CA LEU A 74 -12.70 6.34 -4.11
C LEU A 74 -12.02 7.42 -4.98
N SER A 75 -11.09 7.03 -5.83
CA SER A 75 -10.32 7.98 -6.63
C SER A 75 -10.32 7.59 -8.11
N ILE A 76 -9.28 6.94 -8.57
CA ILE A 76 -8.96 6.79 -9.99
C ILE A 76 -9.60 5.56 -10.66
N ALA A 77 -9.94 4.50 -9.91
CA ALA A 77 -10.38 3.24 -10.50
C ALA A 77 -11.62 3.37 -11.41
N PRO A 78 -12.66 4.17 -11.08
CA PRO A 78 -13.82 4.37 -11.97
C PRO A 78 -13.44 4.99 -13.31
N SER A 79 -12.46 5.91 -13.33
CA SER A 79 -11.98 6.54 -14.55
C SER A 79 -11.16 5.57 -15.41
N LEU A 80 -10.32 4.75 -14.77
CA LEU A 80 -9.51 3.73 -15.43
C LEU A 80 -10.34 2.57 -16.00
N ALA A 81 -11.41 2.20 -15.33
CA ALA A 81 -12.29 1.11 -15.73
C ALA A 81 -13.01 1.35 -17.09
N LYS A 82 -12.94 2.57 -17.62
CA LYS A 82 -13.46 2.89 -18.95
C LYS A 82 -12.58 2.33 -20.07
N ASP A 83 -11.26 2.20 -19.83
CA ASP A 83 -10.26 1.84 -20.84
C ASP A 83 -9.49 0.55 -20.51
N PHE A 84 -9.56 0.09 -19.25
CA PHE A 84 -8.79 -1.03 -18.70
C PHE A 84 -9.65 -2.00 -17.92
N ARG A 85 -9.22 -3.26 -17.88
CA ARG A 85 -9.65 -4.19 -16.84
C ARG A 85 -8.76 -3.94 -15.61
N VAL A 86 -9.29 -3.18 -14.65
CA VAL A 86 -8.60 -2.73 -13.45
C VAL A 86 -8.69 -3.80 -12.38
N ILE A 87 -7.56 -4.34 -11.96
CA ILE A 87 -7.43 -5.38 -10.93
C ILE A 87 -6.79 -4.74 -9.70
N MET A 88 -7.57 -4.51 -8.68
CA MET A 88 -7.12 -3.95 -7.40
C MET A 88 -6.96 -5.09 -6.40
N ILE A 89 -5.79 -5.19 -5.77
CA ILE A 89 -5.48 -6.28 -4.83
C ILE A 89 -4.99 -5.67 -3.52
N ASP A 90 -5.60 -6.07 -2.41
CA ASP A 90 -5.06 -5.72 -1.09
C ASP A 90 -3.72 -6.41 -0.89
N ARG A 91 -2.69 -5.63 -0.50
CA ARG A 91 -1.38 -6.19 -0.16
C ARG A 91 -1.45 -7.13 1.05
N PRO A 92 -0.58 -8.13 1.17
CA PRO A 92 -0.59 -9.09 2.28
C PRO A 92 -0.67 -8.40 3.66
N GLY A 93 -1.57 -8.88 4.52
CA GLY A 93 -1.79 -8.35 5.87
C GLY A 93 -2.55 -7.02 5.95
N LEU A 94 -2.91 -6.43 4.82
CA LEU A 94 -3.66 -5.17 4.73
C LEU A 94 -5.02 -5.42 4.09
N GLY A 95 -5.97 -4.48 4.26
CA GLY A 95 -7.32 -4.66 3.78
C GLY A 95 -7.90 -6.00 4.24
N TYR A 96 -8.27 -6.86 3.30
CA TYR A 96 -8.80 -8.20 3.59
C TYR A 96 -7.87 -9.34 3.13
N SER A 97 -6.70 -9.03 2.56
CA SER A 97 -5.65 -10.03 2.32
C SER A 97 -4.97 -10.44 3.64
N LYS A 98 -4.66 -11.74 3.78
CA LYS A 98 -3.96 -12.24 4.97
C LYS A 98 -2.45 -12.19 4.78
N SER A 99 -1.73 -11.88 5.84
CA SER A 99 -0.28 -12.10 5.91
C SER A 99 0.04 -13.60 5.89
N PHE A 100 1.04 -13.99 5.13
CA PHE A 100 1.48 -15.38 5.00
C PHE A 100 2.94 -15.60 5.47
N ASN A 101 3.68 -14.52 5.77
CA ASN A 101 5.03 -14.59 6.31
C ASN A 101 5.08 -13.99 7.73
N LYS A 102 5.52 -14.80 8.72
CA LYS A 102 5.61 -14.36 10.12
C LYS A 102 6.56 -13.18 10.33
N SER A 103 7.59 -13.04 9.49
CA SER A 103 8.53 -11.91 9.52
C SER A 103 8.03 -10.67 8.78
N GLY A 104 6.91 -10.78 8.08
CA GLY A 104 6.37 -9.80 7.13
C GLY A 104 6.89 -10.06 5.72
N GLU A 105 6.03 -9.87 4.75
CA GLU A 105 6.33 -10.12 3.34
C GLU A 105 7.31 -9.08 2.79
N THR A 106 8.38 -9.56 2.17
CA THR A 106 9.33 -8.72 1.44
C THR A 106 8.69 -8.10 0.19
N LEU A 107 9.31 -7.06 -0.39
CA LEU A 107 8.83 -6.47 -1.65
C LEU A 107 8.72 -7.52 -2.77
N LYS A 108 9.72 -8.42 -2.85
CA LYS A 108 9.73 -9.54 -3.81
C LYS A 108 8.58 -10.51 -3.57
N GLU A 109 8.38 -10.94 -2.32
CA GLU A 109 7.28 -11.87 -1.96
C GLU A 109 5.91 -11.24 -2.24
N GLN A 110 5.73 -9.95 -1.93
CA GLN A 110 4.51 -9.21 -2.27
C GLN A 110 4.29 -9.15 -3.78
N ALA A 111 5.30 -8.81 -4.56
CA ALA A 111 5.20 -8.76 -6.03
C ALA A 111 4.81 -10.13 -6.63
N ILE A 112 5.47 -11.20 -6.18
CA ILE A 112 5.16 -12.57 -6.63
C ILE A 112 3.72 -12.96 -6.27
N PHE A 113 3.30 -12.69 -5.03
CA PHE A 113 1.95 -12.99 -4.57
C PHE A 113 0.89 -12.22 -5.38
N LEU A 114 1.06 -10.91 -5.56
CA LEU A 114 0.12 -10.10 -6.33
C LEU A 114 0.06 -10.52 -7.80
N TYR A 115 1.19 -10.92 -8.38
CA TYR A 115 1.21 -11.51 -9.72
C TYR A 115 0.43 -12.85 -9.77
N GLN A 116 0.65 -13.74 -8.81
CA GLN A 116 -0.08 -15.01 -8.74
C GLN A 116 -1.59 -14.76 -8.66
N VAL A 117 -2.03 -13.81 -7.83
CA VAL A 117 -3.43 -13.41 -7.76
C VAL A 117 -3.93 -12.88 -9.11
N ALA A 118 -3.24 -11.91 -9.72
CA ALA A 118 -3.63 -11.35 -11.01
C ALA A 118 -3.71 -12.44 -12.11
N LYS A 119 -2.76 -13.37 -12.11
CA LYS A 119 -2.70 -14.50 -13.06
C LYS A 119 -3.89 -15.44 -12.95
N THR A 120 -4.44 -15.69 -11.75
CA THR A 120 -5.66 -16.54 -11.61
C THR A 120 -6.88 -15.93 -12.29
N PHE A 121 -6.86 -14.61 -12.50
CA PHE A 121 -7.87 -13.89 -13.28
C PHE A 121 -7.45 -13.68 -14.74
N GLY A 122 -6.41 -14.36 -15.22
CA GLY A 122 -5.96 -14.33 -16.61
C GLY A 122 -4.99 -13.19 -16.95
N ALA A 123 -4.63 -12.32 -15.99
CA ALA A 123 -3.69 -11.22 -16.22
C ALA A 123 -2.22 -11.71 -16.20
N ASN A 124 -1.75 -12.22 -17.35
CA ASN A 124 -0.41 -12.80 -17.47
C ASN A 124 0.71 -11.78 -17.60
N LYS A 125 0.44 -10.64 -18.24
CA LYS A 125 1.40 -9.52 -18.43
C LYS A 125 0.68 -8.18 -18.28
N PRO A 126 0.17 -7.85 -17.08
CA PRO A 126 -0.54 -6.59 -16.88
C PRO A 126 0.39 -5.37 -16.96
N ILE A 127 -0.19 -4.20 -17.15
CA ILE A 127 0.43 -2.94 -16.73
C ILE A 127 0.30 -2.88 -15.21
N VAL A 128 1.32 -2.38 -14.52
CA VAL A 128 1.31 -2.29 -13.05
C VAL A 128 1.48 -0.84 -12.62
N LEU A 129 0.51 -0.31 -11.89
CA LEU A 129 0.58 0.97 -11.18
C LEU A 129 0.71 0.70 -9.69
N GLY A 130 1.72 1.28 -9.06
CA GLY A 130 1.88 1.21 -7.61
C GLY A 130 2.04 2.60 -6.99
N HIS A 131 1.27 2.86 -5.93
CA HIS A 131 1.34 4.11 -5.18
C HIS A 131 2.20 3.96 -3.92
N SER A 132 3.10 4.92 -3.63
CA SER A 132 3.88 4.97 -2.39
C SER A 132 4.68 3.68 -2.15
N LEU A 133 4.48 2.97 -1.02
CA LEU A 133 5.06 1.64 -0.78
C LEU A 133 4.56 0.61 -1.82
N GLY A 134 3.33 0.72 -2.31
CA GLY A 134 2.85 -0.07 -3.45
C GLY A 134 3.66 0.18 -4.72
N GLY A 135 4.21 1.40 -4.88
CA GLY A 135 5.17 1.73 -5.94
C GLY A 135 6.48 0.95 -5.81
N ALA A 136 6.98 0.77 -4.58
CA ALA A 136 8.14 -0.10 -4.34
C ALA A 136 7.85 -1.56 -4.70
N VAL A 137 6.63 -2.05 -4.45
CA VAL A 137 6.19 -3.40 -4.84
C VAL A 137 6.03 -3.50 -6.36
N ALA A 138 5.51 -2.47 -7.04
CA ALA A 138 5.43 -2.43 -8.49
C ALA A 138 6.81 -2.45 -9.17
N LEU A 139 7.78 -1.73 -8.61
CA LEU A 139 9.19 -1.78 -9.02
C LEU A 139 9.79 -3.18 -8.77
N ALA A 140 9.47 -3.83 -7.63
CA ALA A 140 9.87 -5.22 -7.37
C ALA A 140 9.28 -6.18 -8.40
N TRP A 141 8.04 -5.97 -8.81
CA TRP A 141 7.43 -6.76 -9.88
C TRP A 141 8.21 -6.62 -11.18
N ALA A 142 8.55 -5.41 -11.60
CA ALA A 142 9.33 -5.19 -12.82
C ALA A 142 10.74 -5.77 -12.75
N VAL A 143 11.40 -5.73 -11.58
CA VAL A 143 12.75 -6.27 -11.35
C VAL A 143 12.76 -7.79 -11.31
N TYR A 144 11.87 -8.40 -10.53
CA TYR A 144 11.92 -9.85 -10.25
C TYR A 144 11.04 -10.70 -11.17
N LEU A 145 10.11 -10.08 -11.90
CA LEU A 145 9.19 -10.74 -12.83
C LEU A 145 9.15 -10.03 -14.19
N PRO A 146 10.31 -9.75 -14.83
CA PRO A 146 10.38 -8.90 -16.03
C PRO A 146 9.58 -9.45 -17.22
N ASN A 147 9.38 -10.76 -17.29
CA ASN A 147 8.58 -11.41 -18.34
C ASN A 147 7.06 -11.39 -18.10
N ASN A 148 6.62 -10.95 -16.92
CA ASN A 148 5.24 -10.99 -16.46
C ASN A 148 4.64 -9.59 -16.20
N ILE A 149 5.15 -8.60 -16.89
CA ILE A 149 4.71 -7.21 -16.86
C ILE A 149 4.79 -6.63 -18.26
N SER A 150 3.87 -5.75 -18.64
CA SER A 150 3.87 -5.10 -19.95
C SER A 150 4.16 -3.59 -19.89
N GLY A 151 4.03 -3.01 -18.71
CA GLY A 151 4.29 -1.58 -18.48
C GLY A 151 4.24 -1.23 -17.01
N LEU A 152 4.88 -0.14 -16.62
CA LEU A 152 5.06 0.25 -15.23
C LEU A 152 4.74 1.74 -15.01
N LEU A 153 3.95 2.04 -13.96
CA LEU A 153 3.71 3.40 -13.49
C LEU A 153 3.94 3.50 -11.98
N PRO A 154 5.16 3.86 -11.55
CA PRO A 154 5.44 4.23 -10.17
C PRO A 154 4.84 5.61 -9.86
N LEU A 155 3.87 5.67 -8.94
CA LEU A 155 3.16 6.89 -8.55
C LEU A 155 3.55 7.29 -7.12
N SER A 156 4.19 8.44 -6.93
CA SER A 156 4.73 8.87 -5.63
C SER A 156 5.47 7.74 -4.90
N ALA A 157 6.25 6.95 -5.67
CA ALA A 157 6.78 5.66 -5.25
C ALA A 157 8.01 5.81 -4.34
N VAL A 158 8.09 4.99 -3.29
CA VAL A 158 9.33 4.78 -2.53
C VAL A 158 10.27 3.92 -3.38
N SER A 159 11.39 4.48 -3.83
CA SER A 159 12.27 3.83 -4.81
C SER A 159 13.75 3.83 -4.45
N ASN A 160 14.20 4.78 -3.65
CA ASN A 160 15.63 4.96 -3.36
C ASN A 160 15.88 5.11 -1.85
N ARG A 161 17.14 4.94 -1.44
CA ARG A 161 17.58 5.13 -0.06
C ARG A 161 17.29 6.57 0.41
N TRP A 162 16.70 6.70 1.58
CA TRP A 162 16.45 7.99 2.24
C TRP A 162 17.23 8.10 3.54
N PRO A 163 17.53 9.34 4.02
CA PRO A 163 18.17 9.57 5.31
C PRO A 163 17.27 9.14 6.48
N GLY A 164 17.86 8.96 7.66
CA GLY A 164 17.15 8.58 8.87
C GLY A 164 16.77 7.10 8.93
N GLY A 165 16.03 6.74 9.95
CA GLY A 165 15.59 5.36 10.23
C GLY A 165 14.08 5.24 10.29
N THR A 166 13.60 4.03 10.59
CA THR A 166 12.18 3.77 10.84
C THR A 166 11.76 4.34 12.19
N SER A 167 10.58 4.96 12.26
CA SER A 167 10.06 5.55 13.50
C SER A 167 9.88 4.51 14.63
N ALA A 168 9.89 4.98 15.89
CA ALA A 168 9.68 4.14 17.06
C ALA A 168 8.36 3.37 16.99
N PHE A 169 7.30 3.99 16.46
CA PHE A 169 6.00 3.35 16.24
C PHE A 169 6.13 2.01 15.49
N TYR A 170 6.81 2.01 14.35
CA TYR A 170 6.97 0.78 13.56
C TYR A 170 7.95 -0.21 14.21
N LYS A 171 9.02 0.27 14.88
CA LYS A 171 9.97 -0.59 15.58
C LYS A 171 9.30 -1.36 16.72
N ILE A 172 8.46 -0.70 17.52
CA ILE A 172 7.71 -1.31 18.62
C ILE A 172 6.70 -2.32 18.08
N ASN A 173 5.90 -1.92 17.09
CA ASN A 173 4.79 -2.75 16.61
C ASN A 173 5.23 -3.94 15.73
N LYS A 174 6.45 -3.96 15.16
CA LYS A 174 7.00 -5.17 14.54
C LYS A 174 7.52 -6.19 15.56
N ASN A 175 7.93 -5.74 16.74
CA ASN A 175 8.53 -6.61 17.76
C ASN A 175 7.47 -7.53 18.36
N PHE A 176 7.76 -8.84 18.36
CA PHE A 176 6.80 -9.87 18.80
C PHE A 176 6.34 -9.75 20.26
N ILE A 177 7.18 -9.23 21.14
CA ILE A 177 6.85 -9.04 22.56
C ILE A 177 6.15 -7.70 22.76
N LEU A 178 6.74 -6.62 22.26
CA LEU A 178 6.24 -5.26 22.49
C LEU A 178 4.87 -5.03 21.85
N ASN A 179 4.60 -5.63 20.68
CA ASN A 179 3.32 -5.48 20.01
C ASN A 179 2.13 -6.08 20.78
N LYS A 180 2.37 -7.06 21.68
CA LYS A 180 1.32 -7.61 22.52
C LYS A 180 0.72 -6.57 23.47
N PHE A 181 1.50 -5.54 23.82
CA PHE A 181 1.07 -4.45 24.69
C PHE A 181 0.66 -3.20 23.91
N SER A 182 1.47 -2.78 22.94
CA SER A 182 1.22 -1.55 22.18
C SER A 182 0.01 -1.66 21.23
N VAL A 183 -0.12 -2.78 20.53
CA VAL A 183 -1.15 -2.94 19.48
C VAL A 183 -2.57 -2.91 20.04
N PRO A 184 -2.93 -3.63 21.13
CA PRO A 184 -4.30 -3.55 21.67
C PRO A 184 -4.63 -2.14 22.16
N ILE A 185 -3.66 -1.42 22.76
CA ILE A 185 -3.85 -0.02 23.19
C ILE A 185 -4.14 0.88 21.99
N ILE A 186 -3.33 0.79 20.93
CA ILE A 186 -3.52 1.58 19.69
C ILE A 186 -4.87 1.25 19.07
N SER A 187 -5.18 -0.03 18.90
CA SER A 187 -6.41 -0.48 18.27
C SER A 187 -7.67 -0.08 19.06
N ALA A 188 -7.59 -0.14 20.40
CA ALA A 188 -8.72 0.18 21.28
C ALA A 188 -8.91 1.70 21.50
N PHE A 189 -7.82 2.47 21.56
CA PHE A 189 -7.86 3.84 22.08
C PHE A 189 -7.26 4.90 21.18
N ALA A 190 -6.93 4.59 19.89
CA ALA A 190 -6.43 5.61 18.96
C ALA A 190 -7.40 6.80 18.90
N PRO A 191 -6.95 8.04 19.24
CA PRO A 191 -7.83 9.19 19.26
C PRO A 191 -8.25 9.58 17.84
N LYS A 192 -9.53 9.87 17.64
CA LYS A 192 -10.06 10.29 16.33
C LYS A 192 -9.29 11.49 15.75
N ARG A 193 -8.97 12.49 16.59
CA ARG A 193 -8.16 13.64 16.17
C ARG A 193 -6.78 13.25 15.61
N LYS A 194 -6.14 12.24 16.23
CA LYS A 194 -4.83 11.77 15.73
C LYS A 194 -4.97 11.10 14.37
N ILE A 195 -6.00 10.28 14.19
CA ILE A 195 -6.31 9.63 12.92
C ILE A 195 -6.55 10.67 11.83
N GLU A 196 -7.40 11.67 12.10
CA GLU A 196 -7.69 12.76 11.16
C GLU A 196 -6.44 13.58 10.82
N SER A 197 -5.59 13.87 11.83
CA SER A 197 -4.31 14.56 11.63
C SER A 197 -3.35 13.76 10.75
N ASP A 198 -3.26 12.43 10.95
CA ASP A 198 -2.39 11.57 10.15
C ASP A 198 -2.88 11.49 8.69
N VAL A 199 -4.19 11.40 8.47
CA VAL A 199 -4.75 11.43 7.11
C VAL A 199 -4.52 12.81 6.48
N LYS A 200 -4.68 13.90 7.23
CA LYS A 200 -4.39 15.25 6.72
C LYS A 200 -2.93 15.40 6.28
N GLU A 201 -1.99 14.87 7.04
CA GLU A 201 -0.56 14.85 6.67
C GLU A 201 -0.33 14.11 5.34
N VAL A 202 -1.02 12.98 5.12
CA VAL A 202 -0.93 12.20 3.87
C VAL A 202 -1.46 13.00 2.66
N PHE A 203 -2.48 13.83 2.84
CA PHE A 203 -3.07 14.64 1.76
C PHE A 203 -2.39 15.99 1.57
N ASN A 204 -1.54 16.45 2.52
CA ASN A 204 -0.88 17.76 2.44
C ASN A 204 -0.13 17.96 1.10
N PRO A 205 -0.23 19.12 0.44
CA PRO A 205 -0.95 20.34 0.81
C PRO A 205 -2.44 20.37 0.41
N GLN A 206 -2.96 19.32 -0.22
CA GLN A 206 -4.35 19.25 -0.60
C GLN A 206 -5.26 18.95 0.59
N GLU A 207 -6.53 19.37 0.49
CA GLU A 207 -7.55 18.98 1.45
C GLU A 207 -7.98 17.51 1.25
N ILE A 208 -8.37 16.88 2.34
CA ILE A 208 -8.92 15.52 2.30
C ILE A 208 -10.26 15.55 1.51
N PRO A 209 -10.47 14.70 0.50
CA PRO A 209 -11.76 14.59 -0.17
C PRO A 209 -12.90 14.34 0.84
N SER A 210 -14.02 15.02 0.70
CA SER A 210 -15.10 15.09 1.70
C SER A 210 -15.59 13.74 2.23
N ASN A 211 -15.64 12.72 1.39
CA ASN A 211 -16.11 11.38 1.77
C ASN A 211 -14.99 10.42 2.16
N PHE A 212 -13.72 10.82 2.03
CA PHE A 212 -12.59 9.88 2.17
C PHE A 212 -12.55 9.21 3.55
N LEU A 213 -12.59 9.97 4.64
CA LEU A 213 -12.53 9.42 6.00
C LEU A 213 -13.65 8.41 6.28
N LYS A 214 -14.85 8.67 5.73
CA LYS A 214 -16.01 7.81 5.93
C LYS A 214 -15.95 6.54 5.10
N GLU A 215 -15.48 6.61 3.84
CA GLU A 215 -15.61 5.51 2.87
C GLU A 215 -14.34 4.68 2.73
N PHE A 216 -13.18 5.25 3.07
CA PHE A 216 -11.90 4.53 3.02
C PHE A 216 -11.81 3.41 4.06
N GLY A 217 -12.51 3.56 5.20
CA GLY A 217 -12.45 2.61 6.30
C GLY A 217 -11.11 2.69 7.04
N VAL A 218 -10.76 3.88 7.54
CA VAL A 218 -9.51 4.10 8.29
C VAL A 218 -9.39 3.12 9.45
N GLU A 219 -10.50 2.74 10.06
CA GLU A 219 -10.59 1.77 11.15
C GLU A 219 -10.07 0.38 10.75
N LEU A 220 -10.14 0.01 9.48
CA LEU A 220 -9.54 -1.24 8.98
C LEU A 220 -8.01 -1.23 9.14
N THR A 221 -7.37 -0.07 9.10
CA THR A 221 -5.92 0.08 9.28
C THR A 221 -5.49 -0.09 10.73
N LEU A 222 -6.42 0.13 11.68
CA LEU A 222 -6.21 0.03 13.12
C LEU A 222 -6.47 -1.37 13.67
N ARG A 223 -6.89 -2.32 12.87
CA ARG A 223 -7.04 -3.72 13.31
C ARG A 223 -5.68 -4.27 13.77
N PRO A 224 -5.62 -5.03 14.88
CA PRO A 224 -4.36 -5.52 15.44
C PRO A 224 -3.43 -6.20 14.43
N LYS A 225 -3.96 -7.09 13.60
CA LYS A 225 -3.18 -7.80 12.57
C LYS A 225 -2.63 -6.86 11.50
N THR A 226 -3.41 -5.84 11.11
CA THR A 226 -3.03 -4.84 10.09
C THR A 226 -1.91 -3.93 10.61
N ILE A 227 -1.98 -3.46 11.85
CA ILE A 227 -0.91 -2.66 12.48
C ILE A 227 0.42 -3.43 12.47
N VAL A 228 0.40 -4.70 12.88
CA VAL A 228 1.61 -5.55 12.92
C VAL A 228 2.18 -5.78 11.52
N ALA A 229 1.34 -6.14 10.54
CA ALA A 229 1.77 -6.39 9.17
C ALA A 229 2.41 -5.12 8.56
N ASN A 230 1.72 -3.97 8.66
CA ASN A 230 2.23 -2.71 8.16
C ASN A 230 3.55 -2.31 8.83
N ALA A 231 3.68 -2.52 10.16
CA ALA A 231 4.92 -2.24 10.89
C ALA A 231 6.09 -3.09 10.40
N LYS A 232 5.87 -4.38 10.11
CA LYS A 232 6.88 -5.27 9.55
C LYS A 232 7.32 -4.81 8.16
N HIS A 233 6.37 -4.53 7.26
CA HIS A 233 6.67 -4.02 5.91
C HIS A 233 7.49 -2.72 5.96
N ARG A 234 7.11 -1.77 6.78
CA ARG A 234 7.81 -0.48 6.92
C ARG A 234 9.22 -0.62 7.50
N ASN A 235 9.43 -1.55 8.44
CA ASN A 235 10.74 -1.73 9.05
C ASN A 235 11.80 -2.33 8.14
N GLN A 236 11.42 -3.23 7.24
CA GLN A 236 12.35 -3.89 6.31
C GLN A 236 12.47 -3.16 4.96
N LEU A 237 11.63 -2.12 4.74
CA LEU A 237 11.51 -1.46 3.44
C LEU A 237 12.83 -0.85 2.96
N LYS A 238 13.55 -0.14 3.83
CA LYS A 238 14.75 0.62 3.44
C LYS A 238 15.88 -0.30 2.94
N GLU A 239 16.12 -1.39 3.63
CA GLU A 239 17.14 -2.38 3.24
C GLU A 239 16.79 -3.02 1.90
N GLN A 240 15.53 -3.39 1.73
CA GLN A 240 15.06 -3.99 0.48
C GLN A 240 15.13 -3.02 -0.70
N ILE A 241 14.82 -1.74 -0.47
CA ILE A 241 14.94 -0.69 -1.49
C ILE A 241 16.40 -0.50 -1.92
N ILE A 242 17.36 -0.53 -0.98
CA ILE A 242 18.78 -0.40 -1.30
C ILE A 242 19.20 -1.51 -2.27
N HIS A 243 18.87 -2.77 -1.99
CA HIS A 243 19.18 -3.90 -2.86
C HIS A 243 18.41 -3.84 -4.20
N GLN A 244 17.12 -3.51 -4.15
CA GLN A 244 16.28 -3.48 -5.34
C GLN A 244 16.72 -2.40 -6.33
N ALA A 245 17.19 -1.25 -5.83
CA ALA A 245 17.61 -0.13 -6.66
C ALA A 245 18.82 -0.45 -7.57
N GLU A 246 19.63 -1.42 -7.21
CA GLU A 246 20.77 -1.92 -8.03
C GLU A 246 20.29 -2.52 -9.38
N PHE A 247 19.03 -2.95 -9.45
CA PHE A 247 18.46 -3.61 -10.63
C PHE A 247 17.53 -2.72 -11.47
N TYR A 248 17.32 -1.47 -11.10
CA TYR A 248 16.39 -0.59 -11.84
C TYR A 248 16.83 -0.33 -13.28
N SER A 249 18.14 -0.37 -13.56
CA SER A 249 18.67 -0.27 -14.94
C SER A 249 18.26 -1.43 -15.86
N ASN A 250 17.81 -2.55 -15.28
CA ASN A 250 17.35 -3.71 -16.04
C ASN A 250 15.86 -3.64 -16.41
N ILE A 251 15.13 -2.63 -15.92
CA ILE A 251 13.71 -2.46 -16.25
C ILE A 251 13.62 -1.95 -17.70
N SER A 252 13.08 -2.78 -18.58
CA SER A 252 12.99 -2.52 -20.03
C SER A 252 11.57 -2.22 -20.51
N VAL A 253 10.55 -2.46 -19.69
CA VAL A 253 9.17 -2.18 -20.08
C VAL A 253 8.87 -0.67 -20.13
N PRO A 254 7.92 -0.23 -20.97
CA PRO A 254 7.48 1.16 -20.99
C PRO A 254 7.15 1.65 -19.58
N THR A 255 7.84 2.70 -19.14
CA THR A 255 7.75 3.20 -17.77
C THR A 255 7.49 4.71 -17.76
N ILE A 256 6.44 5.13 -17.03
CA ILE A 256 6.16 6.55 -16.75
C ILE A 256 6.14 6.75 -15.25
N ILE A 257 7.10 7.51 -14.73
CA ILE A 257 7.23 7.86 -13.33
C ILE A 257 6.43 9.14 -13.09
N MET A 258 5.54 9.15 -12.10
CA MET A 258 4.73 10.32 -11.78
C MET A 258 4.84 10.67 -10.29
N HIS A 259 5.01 11.96 -9.97
CA HIS A 259 5.25 12.39 -8.58
C HIS A 259 4.82 13.84 -8.33
N GLY A 260 4.27 14.11 -7.15
CA GLY A 260 3.95 15.47 -6.70
C GLY A 260 5.19 16.23 -6.24
N THR A 261 5.29 17.53 -6.54
CA THR A 261 6.44 18.35 -6.13
C THR A 261 6.44 18.68 -4.65
N GLU A 262 5.26 18.66 -4.02
CA GLU A 262 5.05 18.96 -2.59
C GLU A 262 4.89 17.69 -1.73
N ASP A 263 5.35 16.55 -2.23
CA ASP A 263 5.32 15.28 -1.48
C ASP A 263 6.42 15.27 -0.41
N GLU A 264 6.04 15.57 0.83
CA GLU A 264 6.95 15.57 1.99
C GLU A 264 7.14 14.17 2.60
N LEU A 265 6.20 13.24 2.35
CA LEU A 265 6.27 11.86 2.87
C LEU A 265 7.24 10.98 2.08
N VAL A 266 7.27 11.19 0.77
CA VAL A 266 8.16 10.52 -0.18
C VAL A 266 8.81 11.60 -1.06
N PRO A 267 9.84 12.32 -0.57
CA PRO A 267 10.36 13.48 -1.27
C PRO A 267 10.83 13.17 -2.69
N ILE A 268 10.34 13.95 -3.65
CA ILE A 268 10.61 13.80 -5.08
C ILE A 268 12.11 13.79 -5.41
N SER A 269 12.91 14.59 -4.68
CA SER A 269 14.36 14.68 -4.82
C SER A 269 15.11 13.41 -4.40
N VAL A 270 14.55 12.67 -3.45
CA VAL A 270 15.13 11.42 -2.93
C VAL A 270 14.70 10.21 -3.77
N HIS A 271 13.47 10.23 -4.28
CA HIS A 271 12.88 9.03 -4.89
C HIS A 271 12.71 9.16 -6.41
N ALA A 272 11.85 10.02 -6.89
CA ALA A 272 11.47 10.03 -8.31
C ALA A 272 12.56 10.58 -9.24
N ILE A 273 13.31 11.61 -8.82
CA ILE A 273 14.39 12.17 -9.63
C ILE A 273 15.53 11.17 -9.85
N PRO A 274 16.06 10.46 -8.82
CA PRO A 274 17.02 9.40 -9.04
C PRO A 274 16.45 8.22 -9.84
N LEU A 275 15.22 7.79 -9.55
CA LEU A 275 14.57 6.69 -10.24
C LEU A 275 14.48 6.94 -11.75
N ALA A 276 14.15 8.17 -12.16
CA ALA A 276 14.08 8.55 -13.57
C ALA A 276 15.44 8.51 -14.31
N LYS A 277 16.54 8.61 -13.55
CA LYS A 277 17.90 8.43 -14.11
C LYS A 277 18.32 6.96 -14.15
N GLN A 278 17.74 6.12 -13.27
CA GLN A 278 18.09 4.71 -13.13
C GLN A 278 17.37 3.82 -14.15
N ILE A 279 16.11 4.14 -14.48
CA ILE A 279 15.32 3.34 -15.44
C ILE A 279 15.54 3.90 -16.86
N PRO A 280 16.17 3.14 -17.78
CA PRO A 280 16.39 3.57 -19.15
C PRO A 280 15.07 3.89 -19.88
N ASN A 281 15.08 4.97 -20.65
CA ASN A 281 13.92 5.38 -21.48
C ASN A 281 12.62 5.64 -20.71
N SER A 282 12.69 5.80 -19.38
CA SER A 282 11.51 6.20 -18.61
C SER A 282 11.14 7.65 -18.86
N LYS A 283 9.83 7.94 -18.89
CA LYS A 283 9.32 9.31 -18.89
C LYS A 283 9.04 9.73 -17.45
N PHE A 284 9.44 10.95 -17.09
CA PHE A 284 9.17 11.51 -15.77
C PHE A 284 8.21 12.70 -15.86
N ILE A 285 7.11 12.63 -15.12
CA ILE A 285 6.08 13.67 -15.05
C ILE A 285 5.98 14.16 -13.61
N LYS A 286 6.18 15.47 -13.42
CA LYS A 286 6.04 16.15 -12.12
C LYS A 286 4.68 16.82 -12.05
N PHE A 287 4.01 16.69 -10.92
CA PHE A 287 2.78 17.41 -10.63
C PHE A 287 3.08 18.59 -9.72
N SER A 288 3.18 19.78 -10.32
CA SER A 288 3.42 21.01 -9.56
C SER A 288 2.31 21.27 -8.55
N GLY A 289 2.69 21.57 -7.30
CA GLY A 289 1.78 21.90 -6.20
C GLY A 289 1.00 20.69 -5.65
N ILE A 290 1.29 19.46 -6.08
CA ILE A 290 0.62 18.24 -5.61
C ILE A 290 1.51 17.52 -4.59
N GLY A 291 0.88 17.01 -3.51
CA GLY A 291 1.51 16.18 -2.48
C GLY A 291 1.51 14.69 -2.80
N HIS A 292 1.35 13.89 -1.73
CA HIS A 292 1.56 12.43 -1.78
C HIS A 292 0.44 11.64 -2.46
N MET A 293 -0.76 12.23 -2.67
CA MET A 293 -1.96 11.52 -3.14
C MET A 293 -2.42 11.98 -4.55
N PRO A 294 -1.57 11.96 -5.59
CA PRO A 294 -1.91 12.51 -6.91
C PRO A 294 -3.08 11.80 -7.60
N HIS A 295 -3.36 10.53 -7.29
CA HIS A 295 -4.48 9.77 -7.86
C HIS A 295 -5.86 10.28 -7.43
N HIS A 296 -5.93 11.11 -6.40
CA HIS A 296 -7.15 11.82 -6.04
C HIS A 296 -7.36 13.14 -6.82
N PHE A 297 -6.29 13.76 -7.32
CA PHE A 297 -6.33 15.13 -7.85
C PHE A 297 -5.91 15.25 -9.33
N ARG A 298 -5.16 14.27 -9.85
CA ARG A 298 -4.58 14.28 -11.20
C ARG A 298 -5.00 13.04 -12.01
N GLN A 299 -6.25 12.63 -11.87
CA GLN A 299 -6.77 11.39 -12.47
C GLN A 299 -6.61 11.37 -14.00
N ASN A 300 -6.96 12.46 -14.69
CA ASN A 300 -6.88 12.53 -16.15
C ASN A 300 -5.44 12.38 -16.67
N ASP A 301 -4.47 12.97 -15.97
CA ASP A 301 -3.06 12.87 -16.34
C ASP A 301 -2.55 11.42 -16.20
N ILE A 302 -2.99 10.73 -15.14
CA ILE A 302 -2.61 9.33 -14.88
C ILE A 302 -3.27 8.41 -15.91
N VAL A 303 -4.57 8.62 -16.22
CA VAL A 303 -5.27 7.87 -17.29
C VAL A 303 -4.55 8.07 -18.63
N HIS A 304 -4.17 9.30 -18.97
CA HIS A 304 -3.42 9.61 -20.19
C HIS A 304 -2.06 8.88 -20.23
N ALA A 305 -1.32 8.88 -19.13
CA ALA A 305 -0.04 8.19 -19.02
C ALA A 305 -0.17 6.68 -19.19
N LEU A 306 -1.18 6.06 -18.56
CA LEU A 306 -1.45 4.62 -18.70
C LEU A 306 -1.86 4.26 -20.13
N ASN A 307 -2.64 5.09 -20.80
CA ASN A 307 -2.96 4.91 -22.22
C ASN A 307 -1.72 5.07 -23.13
N GLN A 308 -0.75 5.92 -22.75
CA GLN A 308 0.56 6.00 -23.45
C GLN A 308 1.36 4.72 -23.26
N ILE A 309 1.47 4.20 -22.03
CA ILE A 309 2.13 2.92 -21.71
C ILE A 309 1.50 1.78 -22.50
N LYS A 310 0.16 1.68 -22.51
CA LYS A 310 -0.58 0.66 -23.27
C LYS A 310 -0.22 0.66 -24.75
N ARG A 311 -0.18 1.83 -25.39
CA ARG A 311 0.23 1.95 -26.81
C ARG A 311 1.68 1.51 -27.06
N GLN A 312 2.60 1.90 -26.16
CA GLN A 312 4.02 1.50 -26.28
C GLN A 312 4.19 -0.02 -26.09
N ALA A 313 3.53 -0.61 -25.10
CA ALA A 313 3.55 -2.05 -24.85
C ALA A 313 3.01 -2.87 -26.03
N SER A 314 1.95 -2.38 -26.70
CA SER A 314 1.37 -3.03 -27.88
C SER A 314 2.32 -3.01 -29.08
N ASN A 315 3.09 -1.95 -29.26
CA ASN A 315 4.08 -1.84 -30.34
C ASN A 315 5.31 -2.75 -30.15
N THR A 316 5.66 -3.05 -28.90
CA THR A 316 6.78 -3.96 -28.56
C THR A 316 6.39 -5.45 -28.70
N ARG A 317 5.10 -5.77 -28.77
CA ARG A 317 4.57 -7.15 -28.96
C ARG A 317 4.48 -7.57 -30.44
N LYS A 318 4.61 -6.61 -31.38
CA LYS A 318 4.68 -6.84 -32.82
C LYS A 318 6.12 -7.01 -33.29
#